data_9c676f04ae388ead26c4c185f0f6936d
#
_entry.id   9c676f04ae388ead26c4c185f0f6936d
#
_cell.length_a   1.000
_cell.length_b   1.000
_cell.length_c   1.000
_cell.angle_alpha   90.00
_cell.angle_beta   90.00
_cell.angle_gamma   90.00
#
_symmetry.space_group_name_H-M   'P 1'
#
loop_
_entity.id
_entity.type
_entity.pdbx_description
1 polymer ?
#
loop_
_entity_poly.entity_id
_entity_poly.type
_entity_poly.pdbx_seq_one_letter_code
_entity_poly.pdbx_strand_id
1 'polypeptide(L)'
;MNKAVKGNPRRNWLSALLVVVALVVAGGFVADRFLKGKNHPGVFHMLTQLVRNYPKSWSADPPHVSLEVSDKNYARIVAVVDSARARGVILADDNSYVKGKLTHGDATFKVKLRIKGKMTDHVSGNKWSFRIISKDGGSFLGMRRFSLQHPGTRGYLTDWMSHRMMRAEGLVAVRFGYCTLDLNGEHLGVYNYEEHFGQELLDHNKRPRGPILRFDPQEFWQKRLAWMRKETVEPGFGDYQGATIDAYDTKEIMADSVRKAQFDSAVARINRFRSGEVPASAVFNADLIARHLAHNDLVGGFRSLDWSDVKLYFNPESGLVEPISYESFSGFPTEELAGAHRLNGPFKVSDELHTQWLKDTVLFKLYIHHLERFARKEYLDSTFVALAPALDSASAILYAEFPWKELERSVYYRNQETIRKLLEEGAQLDASWSATEQGTQLQLTATASLPVVVERLTTRDGIVVDLGGPLLLYASNPKGSTRAVKRVLSGVPDLSGAELQYRIPGSSVLRKKQLAGT
;
A
#
# COMPACT_ATOMS: atom_id res chain seq x y z
N MET A 1 -81.50 16.32 19.86
CA MET A 1 -80.74 17.20 18.97
C MET A 1 -79.22 17.02 19.28
N ASN A 2 -78.59 16.15 18.54
CA ASN A 2 -77.17 15.94 18.70
C ASN A 2 -76.39 16.90 17.73
N LYS A 3 -75.68 17.89 18.29
CA LYS A 3 -74.74 18.71 17.50
C LYS A 3 -73.47 17.92 17.21
N ALA A 4 -73.33 17.48 15.97
CA ALA A 4 -72.07 16.93 15.49
C ALA A 4 -71.00 18.02 15.54
N VAL A 5 -69.95 17.84 16.33
CA VAL A 5 -68.78 18.68 16.39
C VAL A 5 -68.00 18.51 15.09
N LYS A 6 -68.08 19.47 14.16
CA LYS A 6 -67.24 19.49 12.95
C LYS A 6 -65.77 19.69 13.37
N GLY A 7 -65.01 18.64 13.31
CA GLY A 7 -63.57 18.69 13.54
C GLY A 7 -62.90 19.65 12.54
N ASN A 8 -62.01 20.50 13.04
CA ASN A 8 -61.30 21.52 12.26
C ASN A 8 -60.32 20.80 11.26
N PRO A 9 -60.51 20.89 9.93
CA PRO A 9 -59.73 20.16 8.95
C PRO A 9 -58.23 20.48 9.00
N ARG A 10 -57.83 21.68 9.45
CA ARG A 10 -56.44 22.09 9.66
C ARG A 10 -55.75 21.31 10.79
N ARG A 11 -56.49 20.93 11.84
CA ARG A 11 -55.96 20.15 12.98
C ARG A 11 -55.69 18.71 12.61
N ASN A 12 -56.52 18.10 11.73
CA ASN A 12 -56.35 16.76 11.26
C ASN A 12 -55.13 16.64 10.30
N TRP A 13 -54.90 17.66 9.48
CA TRP A 13 -53.74 17.67 8.58
C TRP A 13 -52.41 17.80 9.35
N LEU A 14 -52.32 18.66 10.38
CA LEU A 14 -51.16 18.74 11.25
C LEU A 14 -50.88 17.44 12.01
N SER A 15 -51.91 16.75 12.49
CA SER A 15 -51.76 15.46 13.16
C SER A 15 -51.27 14.39 12.20
N ALA A 16 -51.82 14.34 10.97
CA ALA A 16 -51.34 13.43 9.93
C ALA A 16 -49.89 13.70 9.54
N LEU A 17 -49.49 14.98 9.40
CA LEU A 17 -48.12 15.35 9.13
C LEU A 17 -47.17 14.91 10.26
N LEU A 18 -47.56 15.11 11.52
CA LEU A 18 -46.74 14.70 12.68
C LEU A 18 -46.56 13.18 12.73
N VAL A 19 -47.62 12.41 12.39
CA VAL A 19 -47.51 10.95 12.30
C VAL A 19 -46.55 10.52 11.19
N VAL A 20 -46.65 11.13 10.01
CA VAL A 20 -45.72 10.86 8.90
C VAL A 20 -44.28 11.18 9.28
N VAL A 21 -44.06 12.33 9.90
CA VAL A 21 -42.72 12.72 10.40
C VAL A 21 -42.19 11.73 11.44
N ALA A 22 -43.04 11.31 12.39
CA ALA A 22 -42.65 10.33 13.40
C ALA A 22 -42.30 8.97 12.78
N LEU A 23 -43.06 8.50 11.76
CA LEU A 23 -42.76 7.28 11.03
C LEU A 23 -41.44 7.36 10.22
N VAL A 24 -41.17 8.49 9.57
CA VAL A 24 -39.93 8.73 8.85
C VAL A 24 -38.73 8.72 9.80
N VAL A 25 -38.86 9.38 10.95
CA VAL A 25 -37.81 9.42 11.98
C VAL A 25 -37.57 8.04 12.56
N ALA A 26 -38.65 7.29 12.92
CA ALA A 26 -38.54 5.92 13.43
C ALA A 26 -37.91 4.97 12.40
N GLY A 27 -38.34 5.06 11.13
CA GLY A 27 -37.74 4.33 10.02
C GLY A 27 -36.26 4.65 9.84
N GLY A 28 -35.90 5.94 9.98
CA GLY A 28 -34.51 6.42 9.95
C GLY A 28 -33.67 5.80 11.06
N PHE A 29 -34.16 5.70 12.28
CA PHE A 29 -33.47 5.04 13.41
C PHE A 29 -33.27 3.54 13.17
N VAL A 30 -34.28 2.84 12.64
CA VAL A 30 -34.18 1.41 12.32
C VAL A 30 -33.13 1.18 11.24
N ALA A 31 -33.17 1.97 10.17
CA ALA A 31 -32.18 1.91 9.09
C ALA A 31 -30.76 2.25 9.57
N ASP A 32 -30.61 3.26 10.43
CA ASP A 32 -29.33 3.65 11.04
C ASP A 32 -28.72 2.49 11.85
N ARG A 33 -29.56 1.84 12.68
CA ARG A 33 -29.13 0.70 13.48
C ARG A 33 -28.76 -0.51 12.63
N PHE A 34 -29.51 -0.77 11.56
CA PHE A 34 -29.26 -1.85 10.61
C PHE A 34 -27.92 -1.63 9.85
N LEU A 35 -27.68 -0.41 9.35
CA LEU A 35 -26.44 -0.09 8.65
C LEU A 35 -25.22 -0.17 9.57
N LYS A 36 -25.30 0.38 10.79
CA LYS A 36 -24.24 0.28 11.79
C LYS A 36 -23.95 -1.16 12.18
N GLY A 37 -24.96 -2.02 12.29
CA GLY A 37 -24.80 -3.45 12.54
C GLY A 37 -24.09 -4.21 11.42
N LYS A 38 -24.01 -3.62 10.22
CA LYS A 38 -23.25 -4.14 9.06
C LYS A 38 -21.93 -3.39 8.81
N ASN A 39 -21.42 -2.67 9.81
CA ASN A 39 -20.21 -1.85 9.70
C ASN A 39 -20.28 -0.75 8.62
N HIS A 40 -21.48 -0.26 8.30
CA HIS A 40 -21.67 0.89 7.44
C HIS A 40 -21.90 2.18 8.27
N PRO A 41 -21.59 3.35 7.72
CA PRO A 41 -21.99 4.61 8.34
C PRO A 41 -23.51 4.64 8.54
N GLY A 42 -23.96 5.15 9.69
CA GLY A 42 -25.39 5.28 9.96
C GLY A 42 -26.06 6.32 9.06
N VAL A 43 -27.38 6.20 8.88
CA VAL A 43 -28.19 7.11 8.04
C VAL A 43 -27.99 8.57 8.42
N PHE A 44 -27.99 8.89 9.71
CA PHE A 44 -27.83 10.26 10.19
C PHE A 44 -26.44 10.82 9.87
N HIS A 45 -25.41 9.98 9.98
CA HIS A 45 -24.06 10.38 9.55
C HIS A 45 -24.04 10.67 8.05
N MET A 46 -24.59 9.78 7.22
CA MET A 46 -24.64 9.96 5.77
C MET A 46 -25.40 11.24 5.38
N LEU A 47 -26.53 11.54 6.03
CA LEU A 47 -27.29 12.77 5.79
C LEU A 47 -26.50 14.02 6.17
N THR A 48 -25.82 14.00 7.32
CA THR A 48 -24.97 15.12 7.75
C THR A 48 -23.86 15.38 6.74
N GLN A 49 -23.19 14.30 6.28
CA GLN A 49 -22.14 14.42 5.27
C GLN A 49 -22.69 14.88 3.91
N LEU A 50 -23.87 14.41 3.51
CA LEU A 50 -24.53 14.86 2.29
C LEU A 50 -24.73 16.40 2.32
N VAL A 51 -25.34 16.92 3.38
CA VAL A 51 -25.61 18.37 3.52
C VAL A 51 -24.30 19.17 3.57
N ARG A 52 -23.28 18.66 4.23
CA ARG A 52 -21.99 19.34 4.40
C ARG A 52 -21.11 19.31 3.14
N ASN A 53 -21.07 18.19 2.44
CA ASN A 53 -20.08 17.91 1.42
C ASN A 53 -20.61 18.06 -0.02
N TYR A 54 -21.87 17.70 -0.28
CA TYR A 54 -22.45 17.83 -1.63
C TYR A 54 -22.34 19.25 -2.21
N PRO A 55 -22.58 20.34 -1.46
CA PRO A 55 -22.39 21.70 -1.99
C PRO A 55 -20.96 22.01 -2.43
N LYS A 56 -19.94 21.34 -1.87
CA LYS A 56 -18.55 21.51 -2.28
C LYS A 56 -18.29 21.00 -3.70
N SER A 57 -19.10 20.04 -4.17
CA SER A 57 -18.98 19.53 -5.54
C SER A 57 -19.45 20.51 -6.63
N TRP A 58 -20.19 21.55 -6.27
CA TRP A 58 -20.73 22.51 -7.25
C TRP A 58 -19.65 23.36 -7.93
N SER A 59 -18.49 23.50 -7.30
CA SER A 59 -17.31 24.18 -7.86
C SER A 59 -16.30 23.21 -8.47
N ALA A 60 -16.58 21.91 -8.46
CA ALA A 60 -15.67 20.92 -9.03
C ALA A 60 -15.78 20.89 -10.54
N ASP A 61 -14.64 20.92 -11.22
CA ASP A 61 -14.52 20.78 -12.68
C ASP A 61 -13.64 19.55 -12.99
N PRO A 62 -14.20 18.32 -12.91
CA PRO A 62 -13.45 17.11 -13.21
C PRO A 62 -13.18 16.98 -14.70
N PRO A 63 -12.04 16.41 -15.12
CA PRO A 63 -11.87 15.95 -16.49
C PRO A 63 -13.04 15.05 -16.91
N HIS A 64 -13.60 15.30 -18.08
CA HIS A 64 -14.68 14.48 -18.64
C HIS A 64 -14.14 13.54 -19.72
N VAL A 65 -14.60 12.29 -19.69
CA VAL A 65 -14.26 11.25 -20.67
C VAL A 65 -15.55 10.71 -21.28
N SER A 66 -15.65 10.76 -22.60
CA SER A 66 -16.68 10.03 -23.35
C SER A 66 -16.05 8.83 -24.05
N LEU A 67 -16.61 7.66 -23.85
CA LEU A 67 -16.13 6.40 -24.40
C LEU A 67 -17.20 5.78 -25.29
N GLU A 68 -16.90 5.64 -26.58
CA GLU A 68 -17.78 5.08 -27.58
C GLU A 68 -17.31 3.68 -28.01
N VAL A 69 -18.21 2.71 -27.95
CA VAL A 69 -17.97 1.32 -28.33
C VAL A 69 -19.14 0.85 -29.19
N SER A 70 -18.87 0.23 -30.34
CA SER A 70 -19.96 -0.31 -31.18
C SER A 70 -20.75 -1.40 -30.44
N ASP A 71 -22.03 -1.59 -30.79
CA ASP A 71 -22.92 -2.58 -30.17
C ASP A 71 -22.30 -3.99 -30.12
N LYS A 72 -21.68 -4.41 -31.25
CA LYS A 72 -20.98 -5.69 -31.33
C LYS A 72 -19.85 -5.81 -30.30
N ASN A 73 -19.06 -4.76 -30.12
CA ASN A 73 -17.97 -4.73 -29.17
C ASN A 73 -18.46 -4.59 -27.73
N TYR A 74 -19.53 -3.83 -27.52
CA TYR A 74 -20.18 -3.69 -26.23
C TYR A 74 -20.76 -5.03 -25.74
N ALA A 75 -21.45 -5.77 -26.63
CA ALA A 75 -21.93 -7.12 -26.31
C ALA A 75 -20.80 -8.09 -25.87
N ARG A 76 -19.60 -7.95 -26.46
CA ARG A 76 -18.43 -8.73 -26.01
C ARG A 76 -17.98 -8.34 -24.60
N ILE A 77 -18.02 -7.05 -24.25
CA ILE A 77 -17.72 -6.60 -22.89
C ILE A 77 -18.75 -7.17 -21.90
N VAL A 78 -20.05 -7.07 -22.23
CA VAL A 78 -21.14 -7.62 -21.41
C VAL A 78 -20.95 -9.12 -21.16
N ALA A 79 -20.63 -9.89 -22.19
CA ALA A 79 -20.35 -11.33 -22.06
C ALA A 79 -19.20 -11.64 -21.09
N VAL A 80 -18.14 -10.80 -21.07
CA VAL A 80 -17.05 -10.93 -20.07
C VAL A 80 -17.55 -10.62 -18.67
N VAL A 81 -18.37 -9.59 -18.49
CA VAL A 81 -18.95 -9.19 -17.19
C VAL A 81 -19.86 -10.29 -16.65
N ASP A 82 -20.81 -10.78 -17.46
CA ASP A 82 -21.75 -11.83 -17.06
C ASP A 82 -21.02 -13.12 -16.67
N SER A 83 -20.03 -13.49 -17.50
CA SER A 83 -19.16 -14.64 -17.25
C SER A 83 -18.35 -14.48 -15.95
N ALA A 84 -17.86 -13.28 -15.66
CA ALA A 84 -17.12 -12.98 -14.45
C ALA A 84 -18.02 -13.07 -13.21
N ARG A 85 -19.23 -12.52 -13.30
CA ARG A 85 -20.22 -12.61 -12.21
C ARG A 85 -20.65 -14.05 -11.92
N ALA A 86 -20.87 -14.84 -12.96
CA ALA A 86 -21.23 -16.26 -12.80
C ALA A 86 -20.10 -17.10 -12.19
N ARG A 87 -18.83 -16.79 -12.49
CA ARG A 87 -17.66 -17.53 -11.99
C ARG A 87 -17.09 -17.01 -10.68
N GLY A 88 -17.43 -15.78 -10.28
CA GLY A 88 -16.80 -15.10 -9.15
C GLY A 88 -15.41 -14.51 -9.43
N VAL A 89 -14.97 -14.49 -10.71
CA VAL A 89 -13.64 -14.01 -11.09
C VAL A 89 -13.59 -13.53 -12.54
N ILE A 90 -12.77 -12.49 -12.81
CA ILE A 90 -12.56 -11.93 -14.14
C ILE A 90 -11.38 -12.63 -14.82
N LEU A 91 -11.64 -13.26 -15.97
CA LEU A 91 -10.63 -13.89 -16.85
C LEU A 91 -10.44 -13.08 -18.14
N ALA A 92 -10.19 -11.78 -18.00
CA ALA A 92 -9.90 -10.92 -19.14
C ALA A 92 -8.39 -10.95 -19.46
N ASP A 93 -8.08 -11.30 -20.69
CA ASP A 93 -6.73 -11.36 -21.27
C ASP A 93 -6.57 -10.36 -22.43
N ASP A 94 -5.50 -10.48 -23.20
CA ASP A 94 -5.26 -9.62 -24.36
C ASP A 94 -6.26 -9.84 -25.51
N ASN A 95 -6.91 -11.01 -25.60
CA ASN A 95 -7.94 -11.32 -26.60
C ASN A 95 -9.29 -10.66 -26.25
N SER A 96 -9.44 -10.25 -24.99
CA SER A 96 -10.64 -9.57 -24.48
C SER A 96 -10.72 -8.10 -24.87
N TYR A 97 -9.64 -7.52 -25.48
CA TYR A 97 -9.69 -6.15 -25.94
C TYR A 97 -10.65 -5.95 -27.10
N VAL A 98 -11.47 -4.91 -27.01
CA VAL A 98 -12.32 -4.41 -28.08
C VAL A 98 -11.88 -3.01 -28.52
N LYS A 99 -12.26 -2.61 -29.74
CA LYS A 99 -11.98 -1.27 -30.27
C LYS A 99 -13.05 -0.29 -29.82
N GLY A 100 -12.64 0.94 -29.53
CA GLY A 100 -13.51 2.07 -29.18
C GLY A 100 -12.86 3.40 -29.58
N LYS A 101 -13.57 4.47 -29.27
CA LYS A 101 -13.08 5.85 -29.36
C LYS A 101 -13.19 6.47 -27.98
N LEU A 102 -12.25 7.34 -27.65
CA LEU A 102 -12.28 8.14 -26.43
C LEU A 102 -12.19 9.61 -26.79
N THR A 103 -13.08 10.40 -26.21
CA THR A 103 -13.08 11.86 -26.33
C THR A 103 -12.81 12.50 -24.98
N HIS A 104 -11.89 13.46 -24.95
CA HIS A 104 -11.58 14.30 -23.78
C HIS A 104 -11.30 15.73 -24.27
N GLY A 105 -12.09 16.70 -23.81
CA GLY A 105 -12.10 18.04 -24.39
C GLY A 105 -12.37 17.96 -25.90
N ASP A 106 -11.58 18.65 -26.70
CA ASP A 106 -11.70 18.65 -28.18
C ASP A 106 -10.97 17.46 -28.83
N ALA A 107 -10.26 16.65 -28.07
CA ALA A 107 -9.47 15.55 -28.62
C ALA A 107 -10.26 14.24 -28.63
N THR A 108 -10.36 13.62 -29.81
CA THR A 108 -10.93 12.27 -29.99
C THR A 108 -9.87 11.36 -30.59
N PHE A 109 -9.65 10.19 -29.99
CA PHE A 109 -8.65 9.23 -30.47
C PHE A 109 -9.13 7.78 -30.34
N LYS A 110 -8.53 6.90 -31.15
CA LYS A 110 -8.84 5.47 -31.12
C LYS A 110 -8.23 4.80 -29.91
N VAL A 111 -9.00 3.93 -29.28
CA VAL A 111 -8.55 3.13 -28.15
C VAL A 111 -8.87 1.65 -28.34
N LYS A 112 -8.17 0.81 -27.61
CA LYS A 112 -8.63 -0.53 -27.28
C LYS A 112 -8.89 -0.58 -25.76
N LEU A 113 -9.98 -1.25 -25.37
CA LEU A 113 -10.37 -1.37 -23.98
C LEU A 113 -10.86 -2.78 -23.65
N ARG A 114 -10.73 -3.17 -22.41
CA ARG A 114 -11.27 -4.40 -21.83
C ARG A 114 -11.62 -4.20 -20.38
N ILE A 115 -12.38 -5.13 -19.79
CA ILE A 115 -12.59 -5.16 -18.34
C ILE A 115 -11.24 -5.29 -17.64
N LYS A 116 -11.03 -4.47 -16.57
CA LYS A 116 -9.86 -4.51 -15.69
C LYS A 116 -10.16 -5.37 -14.46
N GLY A 117 -9.09 -5.87 -13.83
CA GLY A 117 -9.12 -6.56 -12.55
C GLY A 117 -9.17 -8.07 -12.67
N LYS A 118 -9.15 -8.72 -11.52
CA LYS A 118 -9.32 -10.17 -11.34
C LYS A 118 -10.56 -10.48 -10.49
N MET A 119 -10.85 -9.62 -9.50
CA MET A 119 -11.97 -9.79 -8.59
C MET A 119 -13.24 -9.12 -9.11
N THR A 120 -14.40 -9.59 -8.68
CA THR A 120 -15.72 -9.15 -9.20
C THR A 120 -16.16 -7.77 -8.71
N ASP A 121 -15.47 -7.16 -7.77
CA ASP A 121 -15.66 -5.75 -7.39
C ASP A 121 -15.51 -4.79 -8.59
N HIS A 122 -14.65 -5.13 -9.56
CA HIS A 122 -14.48 -4.39 -10.80
C HIS A 122 -15.64 -4.47 -11.80
N VAL A 123 -16.60 -5.34 -11.57
CA VAL A 123 -17.82 -5.52 -12.38
C VAL A 123 -19.09 -5.47 -11.55
N SER A 124 -19.01 -4.93 -10.33
CA SER A 124 -20.16 -4.73 -9.45
C SER A 124 -21.06 -3.61 -9.98
N GLY A 125 -22.38 -3.82 -9.95
CA GLY A 125 -23.35 -2.84 -10.46
C GLY A 125 -23.16 -2.53 -11.95
N ASN A 126 -23.37 -1.28 -12.34
CA ASN A 126 -23.21 -0.77 -13.73
C ASN A 126 -21.88 -0.02 -13.95
N LYS A 127 -21.13 0.26 -12.90
CA LYS A 127 -19.82 0.96 -12.98
C LYS A 127 -18.67 -0.03 -13.11
N TRP A 128 -18.46 -0.52 -14.32
CA TRP A 128 -17.40 -1.47 -14.60
C TRP A 128 -16.03 -0.79 -14.72
N SER A 129 -14.98 -1.51 -14.38
CA SER A 129 -13.62 -1.03 -14.51
C SER A 129 -13.03 -1.40 -15.87
N PHE A 130 -12.44 -0.41 -16.54
CA PHE A 130 -11.85 -0.56 -17.86
C PHE A 130 -10.34 -0.37 -17.85
N ARG A 131 -9.61 -1.23 -18.57
CA ARG A 131 -8.23 -0.99 -19.00
C ARG A 131 -8.28 -0.40 -20.39
N ILE A 132 -7.67 0.77 -20.59
CA ILE A 132 -7.69 1.53 -21.84
C ILE A 132 -6.27 1.72 -22.36
N ILE A 133 -6.09 1.55 -23.68
CA ILE A 133 -4.82 1.77 -24.39
C ILE A 133 -5.10 2.59 -25.65
N SER A 134 -4.46 3.74 -25.78
CA SER A 134 -4.48 4.56 -27.00
C SER A 134 -3.78 3.85 -28.15
N LYS A 135 -4.29 4.06 -29.38
CA LYS A 135 -3.81 3.40 -30.59
C LYS A 135 -3.15 4.33 -31.62
N ASP A 136 -3.51 5.58 -31.64
CA ASP A 136 -3.11 6.56 -32.67
C ASP A 136 -2.32 7.76 -32.08
N GLY A 137 -1.64 7.52 -30.95
CA GLY A 137 -0.80 8.54 -30.31
C GLY A 137 -1.55 9.50 -29.40
N GLY A 138 -2.90 9.47 -29.37
CA GLY A 138 -3.69 10.27 -28.44
C GLY A 138 -3.41 9.90 -26.98
N SER A 139 -3.69 10.81 -26.06
CA SER A 139 -3.49 10.58 -24.63
C SER A 139 -4.59 11.27 -23.80
N PHE A 140 -4.94 10.66 -22.68
CA PHE A 140 -5.76 11.27 -21.66
C PHE A 140 -4.85 11.77 -20.54
N LEU A 141 -4.81 13.09 -20.31
CA LEU A 141 -3.93 13.74 -19.34
C LEU A 141 -2.45 13.31 -19.48
N GLY A 142 -1.98 13.11 -20.71
CA GLY A 142 -0.63 12.63 -21.01
C GLY A 142 -0.42 11.12 -20.82
N MET A 143 -1.45 10.35 -20.50
CA MET A 143 -1.40 8.89 -20.34
C MET A 143 -1.91 8.20 -21.60
N ARG A 144 -1.10 7.33 -22.18
CA ARG A 144 -1.51 6.47 -23.31
C ARG A 144 -2.13 5.15 -22.87
N ARG A 145 -1.83 4.75 -21.62
CA ARG A 145 -2.33 3.54 -20.97
C ARG A 145 -2.80 3.89 -19.58
N PHE A 146 -4.04 3.59 -19.28
CA PHE A 146 -4.65 3.89 -17.99
C PHE A 146 -5.88 3.00 -17.75
N SER A 147 -6.40 3.09 -16.54
CA SER A 147 -7.66 2.44 -16.17
C SER A 147 -8.67 3.50 -15.74
N LEU A 148 -9.94 3.25 -16.04
CA LEU A 148 -11.08 3.92 -15.43
C LEU A 148 -11.79 2.91 -14.56
N GLN A 149 -12.06 3.24 -13.30
CA GLN A 149 -12.64 2.28 -12.36
C GLN A 149 -13.54 2.98 -11.34
N HIS A 150 -14.47 2.21 -10.77
CA HIS A 150 -15.28 2.70 -9.66
C HIS A 150 -14.36 3.13 -8.50
N PRO A 151 -14.52 4.34 -7.93
CA PRO A 151 -13.62 4.84 -6.88
C PRO A 151 -13.49 3.91 -5.67
N GLY A 152 -14.54 3.15 -5.35
CA GLY A 152 -14.53 2.19 -4.25
C GLY A 152 -13.52 1.05 -4.41
N THR A 153 -13.11 0.67 -5.64
CA THR A 153 -12.09 -0.36 -5.89
C THR A 153 -10.70 0.07 -5.42
N ARG A 154 -10.53 1.35 -5.11
CA ARG A 154 -9.29 1.96 -4.60
C ARG A 154 -9.49 2.73 -3.29
N GLY A 155 -10.50 2.35 -2.50
CA GLY A 155 -10.77 2.98 -1.20
C GLY A 155 -11.09 4.47 -1.29
N TYR A 156 -11.66 4.94 -2.42
CA TYR A 156 -11.96 6.35 -2.68
C TYR A 156 -10.69 7.21 -2.59
N LEU A 157 -10.47 7.90 -1.48
CA LEU A 157 -9.35 8.84 -1.29
C LEU A 157 -8.08 8.16 -0.74
N THR A 158 -8.13 6.92 -0.26
CA THR A 158 -6.99 6.32 0.44
C THR A 158 -5.80 6.05 -0.49
N ASP A 159 -6.00 5.39 -1.64
CA ASP A 159 -4.93 5.17 -2.60
C ASP A 159 -4.44 6.46 -3.26
N TRP A 160 -5.36 7.42 -3.50
CA TRP A 160 -4.99 8.76 -3.96
C TRP A 160 -4.02 9.43 -2.98
N MET A 161 -4.32 9.38 -1.68
CA MET A 161 -3.47 9.95 -0.63
C MET A 161 -2.11 9.26 -0.59
N SER A 162 -2.09 7.93 -0.61
CA SER A 162 -0.86 7.14 -0.61
C SER A 162 0.05 7.51 -1.80
N HIS A 163 -0.49 7.58 -3.02
CA HIS A 163 0.30 7.98 -4.20
C HIS A 163 0.88 9.40 -4.07
N ARG A 164 0.14 10.34 -3.49
CA ARG A 164 0.62 11.72 -3.24
C ARG A 164 1.73 11.74 -2.22
N MET A 165 1.58 11.01 -1.11
CA MET A 165 2.63 10.90 -0.09
C MET A 165 3.89 10.24 -0.64
N MET A 166 3.76 9.13 -1.36
CA MET A 166 4.89 8.41 -1.97
C MET A 166 5.64 9.29 -2.97
N ARG A 167 4.92 10.06 -3.78
CA ARG A 167 5.56 11.02 -4.71
C ARG A 167 6.31 12.11 -3.97
N ALA A 168 5.77 12.64 -2.88
CA ALA A 168 6.44 13.63 -2.04
C ALA A 168 7.74 13.06 -1.44
N GLU A 169 7.78 11.76 -1.20
CA GLU A 169 8.96 11.02 -0.75
C GLU A 169 9.93 10.64 -1.89
N GLY A 170 9.68 11.07 -3.12
CA GLY A 170 10.57 10.85 -4.26
C GLY A 170 10.45 9.49 -4.94
N LEU A 171 9.45 8.67 -4.59
CA LEU A 171 9.17 7.42 -5.28
C LEU A 171 8.48 7.65 -6.62
N VAL A 172 8.68 6.73 -7.55
CA VAL A 172 7.87 6.67 -8.76
C VAL A 172 6.43 6.33 -8.37
N ALA A 173 5.50 7.23 -8.67
CA ALA A 173 4.09 7.05 -8.34
C ALA A 173 3.21 7.29 -9.58
N VAL A 174 2.22 6.43 -9.79
CA VAL A 174 1.28 6.53 -10.90
C VAL A 174 0.45 7.82 -10.80
N ARG A 175 0.06 8.39 -11.94
CA ARG A 175 -0.96 9.44 -11.97
C ARG A 175 -2.29 8.83 -11.57
N PHE A 176 -2.89 9.39 -10.56
CA PHE A 176 -4.15 8.94 -10.00
C PHE A 176 -5.04 10.14 -9.69
N GLY A 177 -6.30 10.08 -10.07
CA GLY A 177 -7.28 11.14 -9.81
C GLY A 177 -8.68 10.72 -10.24
N TYR A 178 -9.56 11.71 -10.40
CA TYR A 178 -10.97 11.46 -10.69
C TYR A 178 -11.41 12.18 -11.97
N CYS A 179 -12.36 11.58 -12.68
CA CYS A 179 -12.99 12.11 -13.86
C CYS A 179 -14.46 11.70 -13.89
N THR A 180 -15.26 12.27 -14.77
CA THR A 180 -16.58 11.75 -15.11
C THR A 180 -16.49 10.93 -16.39
N LEU A 181 -17.34 9.90 -16.50
CA LEU A 181 -17.36 8.97 -17.63
C LEU A 181 -18.76 8.87 -18.23
N ASP A 182 -18.83 9.07 -19.55
CA ASP A 182 -19.97 8.66 -20.37
C ASP A 182 -19.57 7.44 -21.20
N LEU A 183 -20.42 6.42 -21.24
CA LEU A 183 -20.24 5.23 -22.05
C LEU A 183 -21.39 5.07 -23.01
N ASN A 184 -21.14 5.17 -24.33
CA ASN A 184 -22.15 5.14 -25.38
C ASN A 184 -23.30 6.16 -25.15
N GLY A 185 -22.97 7.34 -24.61
CA GLY A 185 -23.94 8.41 -24.29
C GLY A 185 -24.63 8.24 -22.92
N GLU A 186 -24.44 7.15 -22.21
CA GLU A 186 -24.94 6.98 -20.84
C GLU A 186 -23.95 7.59 -19.85
N HIS A 187 -24.43 8.53 -19.00
CA HIS A 187 -23.63 9.14 -17.95
C HIS A 187 -23.46 8.19 -16.78
N LEU A 188 -22.22 7.72 -16.54
CA LEU A 188 -21.89 6.80 -15.45
C LEU A 188 -21.37 7.49 -14.18
N GLY A 189 -21.22 8.82 -14.20
CA GLY A 189 -20.78 9.62 -13.04
C GLY A 189 -19.28 9.54 -12.78
N VAL A 190 -18.89 9.61 -11.50
CA VAL A 190 -17.48 9.74 -11.08
C VAL A 190 -16.75 8.40 -11.17
N TYR A 191 -15.60 8.43 -11.84
CA TYR A 191 -14.61 7.35 -11.93
C TYR A 191 -13.27 7.82 -11.39
N ASN A 192 -12.44 6.91 -10.89
CA ASN A 192 -11.02 7.21 -10.77
C ASN A 192 -10.28 6.76 -12.02
N TYR A 193 -9.32 7.59 -12.47
CA TYR A 193 -8.32 7.17 -13.42
C TYR A 193 -7.03 6.76 -12.69
N GLU A 194 -6.36 5.74 -13.21
CA GLU A 194 -5.10 5.21 -12.70
C GLU A 194 -4.18 4.92 -13.88
N GLU A 195 -3.02 5.57 -13.91
CA GLU A 195 -2.01 5.36 -14.93
C GLU A 195 -1.51 3.92 -14.95
N HIS A 196 -1.20 3.41 -16.13
CA HIS A 196 -0.55 2.13 -16.28
C HIS A 196 0.93 2.31 -16.61
N PHE A 197 1.69 1.25 -16.41
CA PHE A 197 3.13 1.23 -16.54
C PHE A 197 3.58 1.38 -17.99
N GLY A 198 4.41 2.37 -18.23
CA GLY A 198 4.94 2.73 -19.55
C GLY A 198 5.93 3.87 -19.42
N GLN A 199 6.48 4.30 -20.56
CA GLN A 199 7.46 5.39 -20.58
C GLN A 199 6.87 6.70 -20.05
N GLU A 200 5.58 6.96 -20.31
CA GLU A 200 4.89 8.18 -19.85
C GLU A 200 4.88 8.32 -18.32
N LEU A 201 4.85 7.19 -17.59
CA LEU A 201 4.98 7.16 -16.13
C LEU A 201 6.37 7.64 -15.71
N LEU A 202 7.41 7.17 -16.37
CA LEU A 202 8.80 7.55 -16.06
C LEU A 202 9.05 9.02 -16.38
N ASP A 203 8.62 9.49 -17.54
CA ASP A 203 8.73 10.90 -17.97
C ASP A 203 8.01 11.82 -16.96
N HIS A 204 6.81 11.46 -16.50
CA HIS A 204 6.06 12.22 -15.50
C HIS A 204 6.76 12.28 -14.14
N ASN A 205 7.46 11.21 -13.75
CA ASN A 205 8.23 11.14 -12.51
C ASN A 205 9.69 11.60 -12.69
N LYS A 206 10.06 12.16 -13.86
CA LYS A 206 11.40 12.65 -14.19
C LYS A 206 12.46 11.56 -13.98
N ARG A 207 12.16 10.34 -14.46
CA ARG A 207 13.08 9.21 -14.46
C ARG A 207 13.61 8.93 -15.85
N PRO A 208 14.89 8.55 -16.00
CA PRO A 208 15.45 8.09 -17.26
C PRO A 208 14.65 6.92 -17.87
N ARG A 209 14.73 6.78 -19.19
CA ARG A 209 14.08 5.64 -19.86
C ARG A 209 14.75 4.34 -19.47
N GLY A 210 13.97 3.42 -18.91
CA GLY A 210 14.43 2.11 -18.48
C GLY A 210 13.27 1.10 -18.41
N PRO A 211 13.55 -0.19 -18.31
CA PRO A 211 12.50 -1.20 -18.22
C PRO A 211 11.74 -1.11 -16.89
N ILE A 212 10.42 -1.19 -17.00
CA ILE A 212 9.53 -1.39 -15.84
C ILE A 212 9.25 -2.87 -15.75
N LEU A 213 9.53 -3.45 -14.59
CA LEU A 213 9.56 -4.88 -14.33
C LEU A 213 8.40 -5.32 -13.43
N ARG A 214 8.04 -6.57 -13.55
CA ARG A 214 7.11 -7.27 -12.64
C ARG A 214 7.55 -8.71 -12.48
N PHE A 215 7.16 -9.33 -11.41
CA PHE A 215 7.09 -10.80 -11.34
C PHE A 215 5.80 -11.24 -12.02
N ASP A 216 5.87 -12.20 -12.94
CA ASP A 216 4.67 -12.68 -13.64
C ASP A 216 3.80 -13.52 -12.68
N PRO A 217 2.60 -13.05 -12.33
CA PRO A 217 1.72 -13.74 -11.41
C PRO A 217 0.81 -14.77 -12.11
N GLN A 218 1.07 -15.16 -13.36
CA GLN A 218 0.14 -15.99 -14.13
C GLN A 218 -0.09 -17.35 -13.47
N GLU A 219 0.97 -18.03 -13.08
CA GLU A 219 0.89 -19.35 -12.43
C GLU A 219 0.20 -19.24 -11.06
N PHE A 220 0.53 -18.23 -10.27
CA PHE A 220 -0.13 -17.93 -9.02
C PHE A 220 -1.66 -17.80 -9.20
N TRP A 221 -2.10 -17.00 -10.17
CA TRP A 221 -3.52 -16.81 -10.43
C TRP A 221 -4.20 -18.05 -10.96
N GLN A 222 -3.56 -18.84 -11.81
CA GLN A 222 -4.10 -20.12 -12.29
C GLN A 222 -4.36 -21.07 -11.13
N LYS A 223 -3.39 -21.28 -10.25
CA LYS A 223 -3.52 -22.14 -9.06
C LYS A 223 -4.57 -21.60 -8.08
N ARG A 224 -4.58 -20.28 -7.84
CA ARG A 224 -5.58 -19.65 -6.97
C ARG A 224 -7.01 -19.81 -7.51
N LEU A 225 -7.19 -19.69 -8.82
CA LEU A 225 -8.49 -19.91 -9.46
C LEU A 225 -8.95 -21.35 -9.36
N ALA A 226 -8.07 -22.32 -9.58
CA ALA A 226 -8.36 -23.74 -9.42
C ALA A 226 -8.79 -24.04 -7.97
N TRP A 227 -8.09 -23.48 -6.98
CA TRP A 227 -8.47 -23.60 -5.58
C TRP A 227 -9.82 -22.96 -5.26
N MET A 228 -10.09 -21.74 -5.74
CA MET A 228 -11.39 -21.08 -5.54
C MET A 228 -12.56 -21.86 -6.14
N ARG A 229 -12.31 -22.63 -7.21
CA ARG A 229 -13.30 -23.53 -7.84
C ARG A 229 -13.38 -24.90 -7.17
N LYS A 230 -12.63 -25.14 -6.10
CA LYS A 230 -12.51 -26.45 -5.44
C LYS A 230 -12.02 -27.57 -6.34
N GLU A 231 -11.25 -27.24 -7.39
CA GLU A 231 -10.60 -28.19 -8.29
C GLU A 231 -9.33 -28.77 -7.67
N THR A 232 -8.77 -28.12 -6.65
CA THR A 232 -7.60 -28.58 -5.88
C THR A 232 -7.86 -28.42 -4.38
N VAL A 233 -7.29 -29.35 -3.58
CA VAL A 233 -7.45 -29.36 -2.10
C VAL A 233 -6.43 -28.44 -1.43
N GLU A 234 -5.23 -28.30 -1.98
CA GLU A 234 -4.18 -27.45 -1.45
C GLU A 234 -3.84 -26.31 -2.40
N PRO A 235 -3.76 -25.07 -1.90
CA PRO A 235 -3.33 -23.93 -2.70
C PRO A 235 -1.80 -23.91 -2.80
N GLY A 236 -1.21 -24.76 -3.62
CA GLY A 236 0.20 -24.65 -3.99
C GLY A 236 0.42 -23.37 -4.81
N PHE A 237 0.34 -22.20 -4.17
CA PHE A 237 0.55 -20.92 -4.85
C PHE A 237 2.02 -20.78 -5.25
N GLY A 238 2.26 -20.24 -6.47
CA GLY A 238 3.59 -19.80 -6.85
C GLY A 238 4.05 -18.66 -5.97
N ASP A 239 5.33 -18.58 -5.73
CA ASP A 239 6.00 -17.51 -5.01
C ASP A 239 6.86 -16.65 -5.96
N TYR A 240 7.44 -15.58 -5.45
CA TYR A 240 8.30 -14.72 -6.27
C TYR A 240 9.62 -15.43 -6.65
N GLN A 241 10.01 -16.48 -5.94
CA GLN A 241 11.24 -17.24 -6.21
C GLN A 241 11.14 -18.01 -7.53
N GLY A 242 9.97 -18.58 -7.82
CA GLY A 242 9.70 -19.30 -9.06
C GLY A 242 9.16 -18.42 -10.19
N ALA A 243 8.67 -17.20 -9.88
CA ALA A 243 8.03 -16.36 -10.87
C ALA A 243 9.02 -15.84 -11.93
N THR A 244 8.62 -15.86 -13.19
CA THR A 244 9.36 -15.20 -14.27
C THR A 244 9.36 -13.67 -14.07
N ILE A 245 10.52 -13.05 -14.29
CA ILE A 245 10.62 -11.60 -14.33
C ILE A 245 10.29 -11.16 -15.75
N ASP A 246 9.22 -10.37 -15.88
CA ASP A 246 8.73 -9.84 -17.16
C ASP A 246 8.79 -8.31 -17.15
N ALA A 247 8.73 -7.70 -18.32
CA ALA A 247 8.70 -6.25 -18.48
C ALA A 247 7.38 -5.79 -19.09
N TYR A 248 6.99 -4.57 -18.77
CA TYR A 248 6.00 -3.85 -19.58
C TYR A 248 6.66 -3.41 -20.90
N ASP A 249 5.89 -3.38 -22.00
CA ASP A 249 6.41 -3.06 -23.35
C ASP A 249 7.49 -4.05 -23.86
N THR A 250 7.34 -5.33 -23.52
CA THR A 250 8.30 -6.38 -23.87
C THR A 250 8.66 -6.38 -25.36
N LYS A 251 7.70 -6.16 -26.27
CA LYS A 251 7.97 -6.13 -27.72
C LYS A 251 8.91 -5.00 -28.10
N GLU A 252 8.69 -3.81 -27.57
CA GLU A 252 9.50 -2.62 -27.81
C GLU A 252 10.88 -2.76 -27.16
N ILE A 253 10.95 -3.37 -25.97
CA ILE A 253 12.22 -3.65 -25.30
C ILE A 253 13.05 -4.66 -26.09
N MET A 254 12.46 -5.74 -26.57
CA MET A 254 13.19 -6.78 -27.31
C MET A 254 13.62 -6.31 -28.72
N ALA A 255 12.95 -5.30 -29.28
CA ALA A 255 13.32 -4.69 -30.56
C ALA A 255 14.46 -3.66 -30.45
N ASP A 256 14.83 -3.21 -29.27
CA ASP A 256 15.87 -2.23 -28.98
C ASP A 256 17.01 -2.88 -28.21
N SER A 257 18.20 -2.95 -28.80
CA SER A 257 19.35 -3.65 -28.21
C SER A 257 19.81 -3.05 -26.88
N VAL A 258 19.72 -1.73 -26.70
CA VAL A 258 20.08 -1.04 -25.48
C VAL A 258 19.09 -1.36 -24.37
N ARG A 259 17.79 -1.24 -24.65
CA ARG A 259 16.72 -1.54 -23.69
C ARG A 259 16.70 -3.03 -23.32
N LYS A 260 16.99 -3.91 -24.29
CA LYS A 260 17.13 -5.34 -24.05
C LYS A 260 18.30 -5.61 -23.09
N ALA A 261 19.46 -5.01 -23.31
CA ALA A 261 20.62 -5.16 -22.42
C ALA A 261 20.33 -4.64 -21.00
N GLN A 262 19.59 -3.54 -20.86
CA GLN A 262 19.14 -3.02 -19.56
C GLN A 262 18.19 -4.01 -18.86
N PHE A 263 17.24 -4.58 -19.61
CA PHE A 263 16.32 -5.61 -19.09
C PHE A 263 17.06 -6.86 -18.64
N ASP A 264 17.95 -7.40 -19.48
CA ASP A 264 18.74 -8.59 -19.16
C ASP A 264 19.62 -8.36 -17.91
N SER A 265 20.23 -7.15 -17.80
CA SER A 265 20.99 -6.76 -16.62
C SER A 265 20.14 -6.71 -15.35
N ALA A 266 18.94 -6.12 -15.42
CA ALA A 266 18.02 -6.06 -14.29
C ALA A 266 17.58 -7.46 -13.85
N VAL A 267 17.21 -8.32 -14.78
CA VAL A 267 16.82 -9.72 -14.52
C VAL A 267 17.96 -10.49 -13.86
N ALA A 268 19.19 -10.39 -14.40
CA ALA A 268 20.35 -11.07 -13.83
C ALA A 268 20.62 -10.61 -12.39
N ARG A 269 20.56 -9.29 -12.10
CA ARG A 269 20.75 -8.74 -10.75
C ARG A 269 19.68 -9.23 -9.78
N ILE A 270 18.39 -9.17 -10.17
CA ILE A 270 17.30 -9.63 -9.32
C ILE A 270 17.42 -11.14 -9.06
N ASN A 271 17.84 -11.94 -10.04
CA ASN A 271 18.03 -13.38 -9.83
C ASN A 271 19.18 -13.68 -8.87
N ARG A 272 20.29 -12.94 -8.90
CA ARG A 272 21.37 -13.07 -7.91
C ARG A 272 20.91 -12.71 -6.50
N PHE A 273 20.04 -11.69 -6.36
CA PHE A 273 19.40 -11.39 -5.08
C PHE A 273 18.45 -12.51 -4.62
N ARG A 274 17.60 -13.02 -5.53
CA ARG A 274 16.66 -14.13 -5.22
C ARG A 274 17.40 -15.37 -4.72
N SER A 275 18.51 -15.73 -5.35
CA SER A 275 19.36 -16.86 -4.94
C SER A 275 20.13 -16.62 -3.63
N GLY A 276 20.11 -15.40 -3.10
CA GLY A 276 20.85 -15.02 -1.90
C GLY A 276 22.34 -14.80 -2.14
N GLU A 277 22.78 -14.71 -3.39
CA GLU A 277 24.20 -14.46 -3.74
C GLU A 277 24.65 -13.05 -3.36
N VAL A 278 23.75 -12.07 -3.48
CA VAL A 278 24.03 -10.68 -3.15
C VAL A 278 22.94 -10.11 -2.24
N PRO A 279 23.29 -9.14 -1.38
CA PRO A 279 22.30 -8.44 -0.55
C PRO A 279 21.39 -7.53 -1.39
N ALA A 280 20.24 -7.13 -0.82
CA ALA A 280 19.28 -6.26 -1.49
C ALA A 280 19.90 -4.92 -1.92
N SER A 281 20.73 -4.31 -1.09
CA SER A 281 21.39 -3.02 -1.36
C SER A 281 22.37 -3.04 -2.55
N ALA A 282 22.78 -4.22 -3.00
CA ALA A 282 23.61 -4.35 -4.21
C ALA A 282 22.77 -4.32 -5.51
N VAL A 283 21.45 -4.49 -5.42
CA VAL A 283 20.56 -4.60 -6.56
C VAL A 283 19.52 -3.48 -6.58
N PHE A 284 18.96 -3.16 -5.42
CA PHE A 284 17.89 -2.19 -5.27
C PHE A 284 18.40 -0.87 -4.71
N ASN A 285 17.73 0.22 -5.06
CA ASN A 285 17.94 1.48 -4.36
C ASN A 285 17.43 1.33 -2.92
N ALA A 286 18.35 1.04 -2.01
CA ALA A 286 18.03 0.69 -0.63
C ALA A 286 17.24 1.78 0.10
N ASP A 287 17.53 3.06 -0.18
CA ASP A 287 16.82 4.18 0.45
C ASP A 287 15.37 4.28 -0.05
N LEU A 288 15.12 4.14 -1.35
CA LEU A 288 13.76 4.16 -1.90
C LEU A 288 12.94 2.94 -1.49
N ILE A 289 13.55 1.74 -1.44
CA ILE A 289 12.86 0.55 -0.90
C ILE A 289 12.52 0.74 0.58
N ALA A 290 13.46 1.25 1.37
CA ALA A 290 13.25 1.52 2.79
C ALA A 290 12.11 2.53 3.04
N ARG A 291 12.05 3.61 2.25
CA ARG A 291 10.94 4.59 2.28
C ARG A 291 9.61 3.93 1.91
N HIS A 292 9.60 3.11 0.86
CA HIS A 292 8.41 2.39 0.43
C HIS A 292 7.86 1.49 1.54
N LEU A 293 8.72 0.71 2.20
CA LEU A 293 8.35 -0.17 3.31
C LEU A 293 7.83 0.62 4.53
N ALA A 294 8.57 1.64 4.97
CA ALA A 294 8.19 2.48 6.10
C ALA A 294 6.89 3.26 5.84
N HIS A 295 6.68 3.70 4.59
CA HIS A 295 5.43 4.35 4.22
C HIS A 295 4.25 3.37 4.28
N ASN A 296 4.42 2.12 3.83
CA ASN A 296 3.35 1.12 3.92
C ASN A 296 2.96 0.83 5.37
N ASP A 297 3.92 0.81 6.30
CA ASP A 297 3.60 0.72 7.73
C ASP A 297 2.80 1.93 8.21
N LEU A 298 3.14 3.15 7.77
CA LEU A 298 2.41 4.38 8.17
C LEU A 298 0.98 4.41 7.65
N VAL A 299 0.76 4.02 6.40
CA VAL A 299 -0.58 4.10 5.77
C VAL A 299 -1.38 2.82 5.88
N GLY A 300 -0.83 1.76 6.45
CA GLY A 300 -1.46 0.43 6.48
C GLY A 300 -1.61 -0.16 5.07
N GLY A 301 -0.58 -0.02 4.23
CA GLY A 301 -0.60 -0.36 2.82
C GLY A 301 -0.02 -1.73 2.48
N PHE A 302 -0.45 -2.79 3.13
CA PHE A 302 0.20 -4.11 3.06
C PHE A 302 0.16 -4.76 1.68
N ARG A 303 -0.82 -4.44 0.84
CA ARG A 303 -0.99 -5.10 -0.45
C ARG A 303 0.10 -4.77 -1.46
N SER A 304 0.69 -3.59 -1.37
CA SER A 304 1.84 -3.21 -2.20
C SER A 304 3.12 -4.00 -1.89
N LEU A 305 3.12 -4.78 -0.81
CA LEU A 305 4.20 -5.69 -0.43
C LEU A 305 4.01 -7.11 -0.99
N ASP A 306 2.81 -7.44 -1.50
CA ASP A 306 2.57 -8.71 -2.18
C ASP A 306 3.39 -8.75 -3.48
N TRP A 307 4.23 -9.77 -3.63
CA TRP A 307 5.13 -9.91 -4.77
C TRP A 307 4.42 -9.86 -6.13
N SER A 308 3.17 -10.34 -6.20
CA SER A 308 2.37 -10.33 -7.44
C SER A 308 1.92 -8.92 -7.86
N ASP A 309 1.85 -8.00 -6.89
CA ASP A 309 1.46 -6.61 -7.10
C ASP A 309 2.66 -5.64 -7.13
N VAL A 310 3.84 -6.05 -6.66
CA VAL A 310 5.06 -5.24 -6.71
C VAL A 310 5.40 -4.88 -8.16
N LYS A 311 5.70 -3.61 -8.39
CA LYS A 311 6.21 -3.07 -9.65
C LYS A 311 7.54 -2.38 -9.40
N LEU A 312 8.48 -2.66 -10.28
CA LEU A 312 9.87 -2.23 -10.17
C LEU A 312 10.30 -1.49 -11.43
N TYR A 313 11.21 -0.58 -11.28
CA TYR A 313 11.83 0.17 -12.38
C TYR A 313 13.34 0.02 -12.30
N PHE A 314 13.98 -0.40 -13.38
CA PHE A 314 15.45 -0.39 -13.46
C PHE A 314 15.92 0.99 -13.95
N ASN A 315 16.62 1.70 -13.10
CA ASN A 315 17.19 2.98 -13.42
C ASN A 315 18.55 2.78 -14.11
N PRO A 316 18.69 3.08 -15.40
CA PRO A 316 19.94 2.83 -16.15
C PRO A 316 21.10 3.73 -15.73
N GLU A 317 20.84 4.89 -15.12
CA GLU A 317 21.90 5.80 -14.66
C GLU A 317 22.57 5.30 -13.39
N SER A 318 21.79 4.79 -12.43
CA SER A 318 22.33 4.22 -11.19
C SER A 318 22.66 2.74 -11.30
N GLY A 319 22.07 2.03 -12.27
CA GLY A 319 22.14 0.57 -12.38
C GLY A 319 21.37 -0.15 -11.27
N LEU A 320 20.49 0.54 -10.52
CA LEU A 320 19.74 0.00 -9.41
C LEU A 320 18.24 -0.12 -9.77
N VAL A 321 17.56 -1.01 -9.07
CA VAL A 321 16.11 -1.23 -9.18
C VAL A 321 15.40 -0.38 -8.14
N GLU A 322 14.39 0.40 -8.58
CA GLU A 322 13.57 1.29 -7.74
C GLU A 322 12.14 0.76 -7.63
N PRO A 323 11.44 0.93 -6.49
CA PRO A 323 10.04 0.56 -6.36
C PRO A 323 9.14 1.57 -7.05
N ILE A 324 8.01 1.10 -7.57
CA ILE A 324 6.91 1.94 -8.05
C ILE A 324 5.75 1.83 -7.07
N SER A 325 5.24 2.98 -6.61
CA SER A 325 4.04 3.04 -5.77
C SER A 325 2.81 2.58 -6.56
N TYR A 326 2.23 1.47 -6.14
CA TYR A 326 1.07 0.85 -6.79
C TYR A 326 0.30 -0.02 -5.81
N GLU A 327 -1.03 -0.01 -5.88
CA GLU A 327 -1.95 -0.83 -5.08
C GLU A 327 -1.62 -0.88 -3.58
N SER A 328 -1.40 0.27 -2.94
CA SER A 328 -1.08 0.29 -1.50
C SER A 328 -2.24 -0.22 -0.65
N PHE A 329 -3.49 -0.09 -1.13
CA PHE A 329 -4.69 -0.41 -0.34
C PHE A 329 -4.57 0.13 1.08
N SER A 330 -4.23 1.40 1.17
CA SER A 330 -3.96 2.11 2.40
C SER A 330 -5.22 2.38 3.23
N GLY A 331 -5.03 2.89 4.43
CA GLY A 331 -6.13 3.25 5.33
C GLY A 331 -6.52 2.11 6.29
N PHE A 332 -5.65 1.10 6.48
CA PHE A 332 -5.84 0.06 7.48
C PHE A 332 -5.00 0.31 8.73
N PRO A 333 -5.42 -0.19 9.90
CA PRO A 333 -4.58 -0.18 11.10
C PRO A 333 -3.31 -1.01 10.88
N THR A 334 -2.18 -0.48 11.35
CA THR A 334 -0.90 -1.20 11.43
C THR A 334 -0.84 -1.94 12.75
N GLU A 335 -0.67 -3.25 12.70
CA GLU A 335 -0.59 -4.11 13.89
C GLU A 335 0.85 -4.57 14.16
N GLU A 336 1.64 -4.76 13.10
CA GLU A 336 3.02 -5.19 13.14
C GLU A 336 3.84 -4.41 12.10
N LEU A 337 5.12 -4.16 12.38
CA LEU A 337 6.02 -3.53 11.42
C LEU A 337 6.49 -4.54 10.37
N ALA A 338 6.65 -4.12 9.12
CA ALA A 338 7.24 -4.95 8.06
C ALA A 338 8.64 -5.48 8.45
N GLY A 339 9.38 -4.73 9.27
CA GLY A 339 10.68 -5.10 9.80
C GLY A 339 10.67 -5.99 11.06
N ALA A 340 9.50 -6.29 11.63
CA ALA A 340 9.41 -7.16 12.80
C ALA A 340 9.90 -8.58 12.48
N HIS A 341 10.64 -9.19 13.41
CA HIS A 341 11.21 -10.53 13.27
C HIS A 341 12.13 -10.71 12.02
N ARG A 342 12.59 -9.61 11.44
CA ARG A 342 13.65 -9.63 10.39
C ARG A 342 15.02 -9.51 11.07
N LEU A 343 16.10 -9.64 10.33
CA LEU A 343 17.44 -9.78 10.94
C LEU A 343 17.44 -10.73 12.16
N ASN A 344 16.88 -11.93 11.96
CA ASN A 344 16.74 -12.95 13.01
C ASN A 344 17.78 -14.06 12.90
N GLY A 345 18.84 -13.86 12.12
CA GLY A 345 19.93 -14.81 11.93
C GLY A 345 20.61 -14.69 10.59
N PRO A 346 21.40 -15.68 10.19
CA PRO A 346 22.07 -15.72 8.88
C PRO A 346 21.09 -15.53 7.73
N PHE A 347 21.55 -14.89 6.66
CA PHE A 347 20.75 -14.69 5.46
C PHE A 347 20.25 -16.04 4.91
N LYS A 348 18.95 -16.15 4.69
CA LYS A 348 18.31 -17.26 4.03
C LYS A 348 17.35 -16.73 2.98
N VAL A 349 17.23 -17.42 1.87
CA VAL A 349 16.20 -17.15 0.88
C VAL A 349 14.81 -17.27 1.51
N SER A 350 13.91 -16.36 1.17
CA SER A 350 12.57 -16.26 1.73
C SER A 350 11.52 -16.29 0.61
N ASP A 351 10.36 -16.85 0.92
CA ASP A 351 9.21 -16.87 0.02
C ASP A 351 8.57 -15.49 -0.18
N GLU A 352 8.90 -14.54 0.71
CA GLU A 352 8.37 -13.19 0.67
C GLU A 352 9.45 -12.16 0.29
N LEU A 353 9.21 -11.41 -0.76
CA LEU A 353 10.14 -10.42 -1.31
C LEU A 353 10.56 -9.38 -0.27
N HIS A 354 9.60 -8.77 0.44
CA HIS A 354 9.89 -7.76 1.45
C HIS A 354 10.66 -8.31 2.65
N THR A 355 10.42 -9.57 3.01
CA THR A 355 11.18 -10.26 4.03
C THR A 355 12.65 -10.40 3.63
N GLN A 356 12.91 -10.75 2.38
CA GLN A 356 14.27 -10.89 1.87
C GLN A 356 14.98 -9.53 1.78
N TRP A 357 14.27 -8.46 1.38
CA TRP A 357 14.82 -7.09 1.43
C TRP A 357 15.30 -6.72 2.83
N LEU A 358 14.46 -6.96 3.84
CA LEU A 358 14.74 -6.55 5.24
C LEU A 358 15.76 -7.44 5.97
N LYS A 359 16.28 -8.48 5.33
CA LYS A 359 17.46 -9.21 5.82
C LYS A 359 18.79 -8.50 5.52
N ASP A 360 18.78 -7.51 4.63
CA ASP A 360 19.92 -6.65 4.37
C ASP A 360 20.04 -5.57 5.45
N THR A 361 21.18 -5.58 6.15
CA THR A 361 21.42 -4.65 7.26
C THR A 361 21.45 -3.18 6.82
N VAL A 362 21.93 -2.89 5.59
CA VAL A 362 21.94 -1.52 5.03
C VAL A 362 20.51 -1.04 4.85
N LEU A 363 19.70 -1.85 4.18
CA LEU A 363 18.29 -1.54 3.92
C LEU A 363 17.50 -1.45 5.24
N PHE A 364 17.72 -2.39 6.17
CA PHE A 364 17.06 -2.37 7.46
C PHE A 364 17.34 -1.09 8.26
N LYS A 365 18.60 -0.63 8.28
CA LYS A 365 18.98 0.64 8.94
C LYS A 365 18.23 1.83 8.36
N LEU A 366 18.15 1.91 7.03
CA LEU A 366 17.42 2.98 6.34
C LEU A 366 15.92 2.89 6.62
N TYR A 367 15.35 1.69 6.65
CA TYR A 367 13.95 1.47 6.99
C TYR A 367 13.60 1.99 8.40
N ILE A 368 14.40 1.66 9.41
CA ILE A 368 14.21 2.17 10.78
C ILE A 368 14.36 3.69 10.82
N HIS A 369 15.35 4.25 10.13
CA HIS A 369 15.52 5.70 10.03
C HIS A 369 14.27 6.38 9.47
N HIS A 370 13.68 5.84 8.37
CA HIS A 370 12.46 6.39 7.79
C HIS A 370 11.23 6.17 8.66
N LEU A 371 11.11 5.05 9.37
CA LEU A 371 10.05 4.84 10.36
C LEU A 371 10.08 5.90 11.46
N GLU A 372 11.25 6.17 12.04
CA GLU A 372 11.40 7.23 13.05
C GLU A 372 11.02 8.60 12.49
N ARG A 373 11.42 8.90 11.24
CA ARG A 373 11.08 10.15 10.57
C ARG A 373 9.56 10.28 10.36
N PHE A 374 8.88 9.23 9.88
CA PHE A 374 7.44 9.22 9.66
C PHE A 374 6.63 9.19 10.96
N ALA A 375 7.20 8.62 12.02
CA ALA A 375 6.59 8.57 13.34
C ALA A 375 6.62 9.92 14.10
N ARG A 376 7.37 10.93 13.63
CA ARG A 376 7.35 12.28 14.24
C ARG A 376 5.97 12.92 14.05
N LYS A 377 5.43 13.54 15.08
CA LYS A 377 4.11 14.21 15.04
C LYS A 377 3.97 15.15 13.85
N GLU A 378 5.00 15.95 13.61
CA GLU A 378 5.02 17.01 12.60
C GLU A 378 4.97 16.46 11.17
N TYR A 379 5.33 15.19 10.96
CA TYR A 379 5.35 14.60 9.61
C TYR A 379 3.94 14.56 8.99
N LEU A 380 2.96 14.00 9.68
CA LEU A 380 1.59 13.94 9.17
C LEU A 380 0.94 15.33 9.13
N ASP A 381 1.18 16.17 10.14
CA ASP A 381 0.62 17.53 10.19
C ASP A 381 1.08 18.34 8.97
N SER A 382 2.39 18.36 8.70
CA SER A 382 2.94 19.05 7.53
C SER A 382 2.49 18.44 6.22
N THR A 383 2.39 17.11 6.14
CA THR A 383 1.92 16.39 4.96
C THR A 383 0.46 16.74 4.65
N PHE A 384 -0.44 16.71 5.63
CA PHE A 384 -1.84 17.07 5.42
C PHE A 384 -2.03 18.55 5.10
N VAL A 385 -1.22 19.44 5.65
CA VAL A 385 -1.24 20.87 5.29
C VAL A 385 -0.78 21.06 3.84
N ALA A 386 0.34 20.44 3.44
CA ALA A 386 0.86 20.57 2.09
C ALA A 386 -0.08 19.98 1.02
N LEU A 387 -0.78 18.89 1.34
CA LEU A 387 -1.71 18.24 0.41
C LEU A 387 -3.14 18.73 0.49
N ALA A 388 -3.49 19.63 1.43
CA ALA A 388 -4.87 20.08 1.65
C ALA A 388 -5.55 20.63 0.38
N PRO A 389 -4.94 21.55 -0.42
CA PRO A 389 -5.61 22.07 -1.61
C PRO A 389 -5.92 20.97 -2.65
N ALA A 390 -4.99 20.02 -2.84
CA ALA A 390 -5.18 18.91 -3.77
C ALA A 390 -6.21 17.90 -3.24
N LEU A 391 -6.23 17.66 -1.93
CA LEU A 391 -7.21 16.79 -1.27
C LEU A 391 -8.61 17.39 -1.34
N ASP A 392 -8.75 18.70 -1.13
CA ASP A 392 -10.04 19.41 -1.22
C ASP A 392 -10.59 19.34 -2.64
N SER A 393 -9.75 19.54 -3.66
CA SER A 393 -10.14 19.41 -5.07
C SER A 393 -10.57 17.97 -5.42
N ALA A 394 -9.81 16.97 -5.00
CA ALA A 394 -10.13 15.57 -5.23
C ALA A 394 -11.43 15.16 -4.52
N SER A 395 -11.61 15.63 -3.28
CA SER A 395 -12.82 15.40 -2.48
C SER A 395 -14.04 16.05 -3.12
N ALA A 396 -13.92 17.28 -3.61
CA ALA A 396 -15.02 18.00 -4.26
C ALA A 396 -15.56 17.22 -5.47
N ILE A 397 -14.68 16.63 -6.30
CA ILE A 397 -15.11 15.77 -7.41
C ILE A 397 -15.86 14.52 -6.90
N LEU A 398 -15.32 13.85 -5.90
CA LEU A 398 -15.96 12.65 -5.32
C LEU A 398 -17.33 12.95 -4.69
N TYR A 399 -17.48 14.10 -4.05
CA TYR A 399 -18.70 14.48 -3.33
C TYR A 399 -19.91 14.70 -4.26
N ALA A 400 -19.71 14.86 -5.56
CA ALA A 400 -20.79 14.88 -6.53
C ALA A 400 -21.63 13.58 -6.50
N GLU A 401 -21.02 12.46 -6.15
CA GLU A 401 -21.68 11.15 -6.12
C GLU A 401 -21.54 10.43 -4.78
N PHE A 402 -20.43 10.66 -4.07
CA PHE A 402 -20.10 9.97 -2.82
C PHE A 402 -19.85 10.97 -1.67
N PRO A 403 -20.81 11.84 -1.30
CA PRO A 403 -20.59 12.92 -0.32
C PRO A 403 -20.26 12.42 1.09
N TRP A 404 -20.52 11.13 1.39
CA TRP A 404 -20.20 10.49 2.68
C TRP A 404 -18.83 9.79 2.69
N LYS A 405 -18.04 9.90 1.63
CA LYS A 405 -16.71 9.26 1.51
C LYS A 405 -15.60 10.28 1.74
N GLU A 406 -15.33 10.58 2.99
CA GLU A 406 -14.19 11.41 3.41
C GLU A 406 -12.94 10.55 3.62
N LEU A 407 -11.77 11.19 3.54
CA LEU A 407 -10.52 10.56 3.97
C LEU A 407 -10.49 10.48 5.50
N GLU A 408 -10.44 9.27 6.05
CA GLU A 408 -10.33 9.07 7.49
C GLU A 408 -8.89 9.27 7.96
N ARG A 409 -8.54 10.51 8.33
CA ARG A 409 -7.18 10.86 8.77
C ARG A 409 -6.78 10.18 10.08
N SER A 410 -7.74 9.81 10.93
CA SER A 410 -7.48 9.21 12.24
C SER A 410 -6.69 7.91 12.14
N VAL A 411 -6.86 7.13 11.08
CA VAL A 411 -6.11 5.88 10.84
C VAL A 411 -4.61 6.16 10.72
N TYR A 412 -4.22 7.19 9.96
CA TYR A 412 -2.82 7.55 9.76
C TYR A 412 -2.15 7.97 11.07
N TYR A 413 -2.83 8.82 11.87
CA TYR A 413 -2.30 9.23 13.18
C TYR A 413 -2.21 8.07 14.16
N ARG A 414 -3.18 7.16 14.16
CA ARG A 414 -3.16 5.94 14.97
C ARG A 414 -2.00 5.03 14.58
N ASN A 415 -1.78 4.83 13.28
CA ASN A 415 -0.65 4.06 12.78
C ASN A 415 0.68 4.70 13.18
N GLN A 416 0.78 6.03 13.09
CA GLN A 416 1.95 6.78 13.53
C GLN A 416 2.24 6.57 15.03
N GLU A 417 1.22 6.55 15.88
CA GLU A 417 1.36 6.24 17.30
C GLU A 417 1.75 4.78 17.52
N THR A 418 1.11 3.86 16.81
CA THR A 418 1.43 2.42 16.86
C THR A 418 2.88 2.18 16.45
N ILE A 419 3.39 2.83 15.39
CA ILE A 419 4.80 2.71 14.99
C ILE A 419 5.72 3.15 16.13
N ARG A 420 5.46 4.29 16.80
CA ARG A 420 6.26 4.72 17.95
C ARG A 420 6.29 3.67 19.04
N LYS A 421 5.14 3.13 19.40
CA LYS A 421 5.01 2.08 20.42
C LYS A 421 5.77 0.80 20.02
N LEU A 422 5.60 0.35 18.78
CA LEU A 422 6.28 -0.87 18.29
C LEU A 422 7.80 -0.70 18.19
N LEU A 423 8.29 0.50 17.87
CA LEU A 423 9.73 0.80 17.93
C LEU A 423 10.27 0.80 19.36
N GLU A 424 9.48 1.25 20.34
CA GLU A 424 9.86 1.26 21.74
C GLU A 424 9.85 -0.15 22.34
N GLU A 425 8.75 -0.87 22.22
CA GLU A 425 8.53 -2.20 22.80
C GLU A 425 9.32 -3.30 22.06
N GLY A 426 9.58 -3.11 20.76
CA GLY A 426 10.28 -4.07 19.90
C GLY A 426 11.78 -4.20 20.16
N ALA A 427 12.39 -3.27 20.91
CA ALA A 427 13.83 -3.22 21.14
C ALA A 427 14.17 -3.55 22.60
N GLN A 428 14.12 -4.82 22.96
CA GLN A 428 14.43 -5.29 24.30
C GLN A 428 15.72 -6.10 24.31
N LEU A 429 16.56 -5.85 25.32
CA LEU A 429 17.85 -6.49 25.53
C LEU A 429 17.86 -7.19 26.88
N ASP A 430 18.09 -8.50 26.90
CA ASP A 430 18.50 -9.22 28.08
C ASP A 430 20.02 -9.35 28.12
N ALA A 431 20.57 -9.15 29.30
CA ALA A 431 22.00 -9.21 29.54
C ALA A 431 22.28 -9.87 30.91
N SER A 432 23.15 -10.84 30.88
CA SER A 432 23.67 -11.50 32.08
C SER A 432 25.19 -11.68 31.97
N TRP A 433 25.84 -11.85 33.07
CA TRP A 433 27.27 -12.10 33.11
C TRP A 433 27.65 -13.12 34.21
N SER A 434 28.78 -13.77 34.05
CA SER A 434 29.33 -14.71 35.01
C SER A 434 30.85 -14.69 34.96
N ALA A 435 31.49 -14.90 36.12
CA ALA A 435 32.93 -15.08 36.16
C ALA A 435 33.33 -16.45 35.59
N THR A 436 34.45 -16.50 34.87
CA THR A 436 35.04 -17.72 34.30
C THR A 436 36.53 -17.72 34.52
N GLU A 437 37.20 -18.85 34.33
CA GLU A 437 38.67 -18.95 34.45
C GLU A 437 39.42 -18.02 33.47
N GLN A 438 38.77 -17.66 32.33
CA GLN A 438 39.37 -16.83 31.29
C GLN A 438 38.99 -15.34 31.41
N GLY A 439 38.21 -14.94 32.42
CA GLY A 439 37.68 -13.59 32.59
C GLY A 439 36.18 -13.60 32.83
N THR A 440 35.51 -12.48 32.53
CA THR A 440 34.05 -12.35 32.68
C THR A 440 33.34 -12.68 31.36
N GLN A 441 32.45 -13.66 31.39
CA GLN A 441 31.56 -13.98 30.25
C GLN A 441 30.32 -13.11 30.31
N LEU A 442 30.14 -12.25 29.29
CA LEU A 442 28.93 -11.47 29.07
C LEU A 442 28.04 -12.22 28.08
N GLN A 443 26.76 -12.40 28.43
CA GLN A 443 25.74 -12.98 27.52
C GLN A 443 24.66 -11.95 27.25
N LEU A 444 24.37 -11.72 25.96
CA LEU A 444 23.44 -10.71 25.46
C LEU A 444 22.41 -11.35 24.55
N THR A 445 21.14 -10.97 24.66
CA THR A 445 20.04 -11.50 23.86
C THR A 445 19.04 -10.40 23.55
N ALA A 446 18.70 -10.20 22.26
CA ALA A 446 17.53 -9.42 21.89
C ALA A 446 16.29 -10.30 22.06
N THR A 447 15.34 -9.86 22.90
CA THR A 447 14.19 -10.68 23.32
C THR A 447 12.88 -10.30 22.63
N ALA A 448 12.86 -9.21 21.85
CA ALA A 448 11.67 -8.72 21.18
C ALA A 448 11.79 -8.80 19.65
N SER A 449 10.80 -8.25 18.95
CA SER A 449 10.63 -8.38 17.50
C SER A 449 11.65 -7.63 16.64
N LEU A 450 12.41 -6.68 17.23
CA LEU A 450 13.42 -5.90 16.51
C LEU A 450 14.83 -6.29 16.97
N PRO A 451 15.83 -6.29 16.06
CA PRO A 451 17.22 -6.50 16.40
C PRO A 451 17.75 -5.29 17.17
N VAL A 452 18.80 -5.50 17.97
CA VAL A 452 19.50 -4.41 18.63
C VAL A 452 21.00 -4.49 18.37
N VAL A 453 21.67 -3.35 18.34
CA VAL A 453 23.12 -3.25 18.31
C VAL A 453 23.59 -2.67 19.63
N VAL A 454 24.45 -3.42 20.35
CA VAL A 454 25.13 -2.95 21.56
C VAL A 454 26.41 -2.25 21.12
N GLU A 455 26.50 -0.97 21.44
CA GLU A 455 27.60 -0.10 21.00
C GLU A 455 28.67 0.10 22.06
N ARG A 456 28.29 0.10 23.33
CA ARG A 456 29.19 0.40 24.44
C ARG A 456 28.79 -0.36 25.70
N LEU A 457 29.80 -0.80 26.42
CA LEU A 457 29.70 -1.28 27.79
C LEU A 457 30.61 -0.41 28.67
N THR A 458 30.08 0.13 29.76
CA THR A 458 30.84 0.97 30.71
C THR A 458 30.66 0.40 32.09
N THR A 459 31.77 0.16 32.81
CA THR A 459 31.73 -0.30 34.21
C THR A 459 31.14 0.76 35.12
N ARG A 460 30.82 0.39 36.34
CA ARG A 460 30.33 1.32 37.37
C ARG A 460 31.29 2.49 37.62
N ASP A 461 32.60 2.28 37.47
CA ASP A 461 33.64 3.29 37.67
C ASP A 461 33.91 4.11 36.42
N GLY A 462 33.10 3.97 35.35
CA GLY A 462 33.19 4.75 34.12
C GLY A 462 34.20 4.23 33.10
N ILE A 463 34.79 3.05 33.29
CA ILE A 463 35.74 2.44 32.33
C ILE A 463 34.97 1.84 31.17
N VAL A 464 35.34 2.20 29.96
CA VAL A 464 34.78 1.61 28.72
C VAL A 464 35.44 0.25 28.48
N VAL A 465 34.63 -0.79 28.43
CA VAL A 465 35.06 -2.16 28.15
C VAL A 465 35.07 -2.40 26.64
N ASP A 466 36.14 -2.94 26.12
CA ASP A 466 36.24 -3.30 24.69
C ASP A 466 35.40 -4.54 24.41
N LEU A 467 34.39 -4.38 23.54
CA LEU A 467 33.52 -5.46 23.05
C LEU A 467 34.03 -6.09 21.74
N GLY A 468 35.15 -5.63 21.21
CA GLY A 468 35.61 -6.01 19.86
C GLY A 468 34.77 -5.39 18.73
N GLY A 469 34.16 -4.22 19.00
CA GLY A 469 33.26 -3.50 18.12
C GLY A 469 31.78 -3.64 18.47
N PRO A 470 30.88 -2.94 17.75
CA PRO A 470 29.44 -3.03 17.96
C PRO A 470 28.91 -4.46 17.76
N LEU A 471 28.08 -4.95 18.67
CA LEU A 471 27.54 -6.30 18.64
C LEU A 471 26.09 -6.29 18.14
N LEU A 472 25.84 -6.83 16.94
CA LEU A 472 24.49 -7.02 16.42
C LEU A 472 23.87 -8.26 17.07
N LEU A 473 22.75 -8.06 17.75
CA LEU A 473 21.89 -9.10 18.30
C LEU A 473 20.65 -9.22 17.41
N TYR A 474 20.42 -10.41 16.90
CA TYR A 474 19.30 -10.66 16.00
C TYR A 474 17.97 -10.66 16.76
N ALA A 475 16.92 -10.15 16.12
CA ALA A 475 15.55 -10.20 16.63
C ALA A 475 15.12 -11.64 16.96
N SER A 476 14.16 -11.79 17.86
CA SER A 476 13.46 -13.07 18.03
C SER A 476 12.80 -13.47 16.71
N ASN A 477 12.65 -14.79 16.49
CA ASN A 477 11.81 -15.24 15.38
C ASN A 477 10.31 -15.13 15.75
N PRO A 478 9.37 -15.28 14.78
CA PRO A 478 7.93 -15.20 15.07
C PRO A 478 7.41 -16.20 16.12
N LYS A 479 8.18 -17.27 16.42
CA LYS A 479 7.86 -18.26 17.47
C LYS A 479 8.47 -17.88 18.82
N GLY A 480 9.08 -16.69 18.95
CA GLY A 480 9.70 -16.21 20.18
C GLY A 480 11.09 -16.78 20.49
N SER A 481 11.66 -17.62 19.62
CA SER A 481 13.02 -18.12 19.85
C SER A 481 14.06 -17.03 19.66
N THR A 482 15.01 -16.94 20.56
CA THR A 482 16.07 -15.94 20.62
C THR A 482 17.45 -16.60 20.47
N ARG A 483 18.44 -15.81 20.12
CA ARG A 483 19.83 -16.24 20.00
C ARG A 483 20.74 -15.38 20.87
N ALA A 484 21.35 -15.96 21.87
CA ALA A 484 22.33 -15.28 22.70
C ALA A 484 23.69 -15.12 22.00
N VAL A 485 24.29 -13.96 22.17
CA VAL A 485 25.69 -13.68 21.84
C VAL A 485 26.50 -13.68 23.14
N LYS A 486 27.60 -14.46 23.17
CA LYS A 486 28.50 -14.56 24.30
C LYS A 486 29.82 -13.86 23.98
N ARG A 487 30.37 -13.15 24.94
CA ARG A 487 31.71 -12.52 24.87
C ARG A 487 32.44 -12.78 26.15
N VAL A 488 33.70 -13.17 26.07
CA VAL A 488 34.62 -13.25 27.19
C VAL A 488 35.42 -11.95 27.24
N LEU A 489 35.36 -11.26 28.34
CA LEU A 489 36.00 -9.98 28.59
C LEU A 489 37.22 -10.22 29.52
N SER A 490 38.43 -10.12 28.98
CA SER A 490 39.65 -10.30 29.72
C SER A 490 39.96 -9.06 30.59
N GLY A 491 40.42 -9.27 31.81
CA GLY A 491 40.82 -8.17 32.70
C GLY A 491 39.65 -7.36 33.32
N VAL A 492 38.41 -7.83 33.15
CA VAL A 492 37.23 -7.23 33.78
C VAL A 492 36.64 -8.22 34.76
N PRO A 493 36.88 -8.07 36.09
CA PRO A 493 36.47 -9.07 37.05
C PRO A 493 34.99 -9.01 37.43
N ASP A 494 34.36 -7.84 37.36
CA ASP A 494 32.99 -7.58 37.79
C ASP A 494 32.27 -6.61 36.85
N LEU A 495 31.04 -6.95 36.51
CA LEU A 495 30.15 -6.10 35.71
C LEU A 495 28.90 -5.64 36.49
N SER A 496 28.89 -5.80 37.82
CA SER A 496 27.81 -5.32 38.69
C SER A 496 27.63 -3.81 38.56
N GLY A 497 26.44 -3.36 38.15
CA GLY A 497 26.14 -1.95 37.95
C GLY A 497 26.77 -1.34 36.69
N ALA A 498 27.39 -2.14 35.81
CA ALA A 498 27.84 -1.68 34.49
C ALA A 498 26.66 -1.29 33.61
N GLU A 499 26.86 -0.32 32.74
CA GLU A 499 25.84 0.19 31.80
C GLU A 499 26.12 -0.27 30.37
N LEU A 500 25.14 -0.90 29.75
CA LEU A 500 25.10 -1.17 28.30
C LEU A 500 24.36 -0.06 27.59
N GLN A 501 24.94 0.44 26.50
CA GLN A 501 24.30 1.36 25.56
C GLN A 501 24.00 0.62 24.26
N TYR A 502 22.75 0.67 23.84
CA TYR A 502 22.27 -0.06 22.67
C TYR A 502 21.16 0.70 21.93
N ARG A 503 20.93 0.36 20.67
CA ARG A 503 19.83 0.88 19.85
C ARG A 503 19.35 -0.14 18.85
N ILE A 504 18.20 0.11 18.21
CA ILE A 504 17.81 -0.61 16.98
C ILE A 504 18.79 -0.19 15.88
N PRO A 505 19.31 -1.09 15.02
CA PRO A 505 20.13 -0.70 13.89
C PRO A 505 19.45 0.36 13.02
N GLY A 506 20.08 1.52 12.85
CA GLY A 506 19.53 2.68 12.12
C GLY A 506 18.71 3.67 12.96
N SER A 507 18.40 3.34 14.21
CA SER A 507 17.69 4.25 15.13
C SER A 507 18.60 5.37 15.63
N SER A 508 18.04 6.56 15.78
CA SER A 508 18.66 7.67 16.47
C SER A 508 18.57 7.57 17.99
N VAL A 509 17.68 6.72 18.50
CA VAL A 509 17.37 6.58 19.93
C VAL A 509 18.33 5.62 20.60
N LEU A 510 19.21 6.16 21.47
CA LEU A 510 20.11 5.38 22.32
C LEU A 510 19.37 4.94 23.60
N ARG A 511 19.45 3.65 23.92
CA ARG A 511 18.88 3.04 25.12
C ARG A 511 19.98 2.59 26.05
N LYS A 512 19.64 2.47 27.33
CA LYS A 512 20.55 2.05 28.37
C LYS A 512 20.00 0.87 29.16
N LYS A 513 20.86 -0.06 29.54
CA LYS A 513 20.52 -1.16 30.43
C LYS A 513 21.62 -1.34 31.47
N GLN A 514 21.24 -1.33 32.73
CA GLN A 514 22.14 -1.66 33.83
C GLN A 514 22.24 -3.19 33.98
N LEU A 515 23.45 -3.67 34.22
CA LEU A 515 23.70 -5.07 34.58
C LEU A 515 23.48 -5.27 36.05
N ALA A 516 22.64 -6.24 36.39
CA ALA A 516 22.46 -6.63 37.80
C ALA A 516 23.71 -7.29 38.36
N GLY A 517 23.94 -7.14 39.66
CA GLY A 517 24.90 -7.98 40.39
C GLY A 517 24.45 -9.45 40.35
N THR A 518 25.38 -10.36 40.28
CA THR A 518 25.13 -11.82 40.41
C THR A 518 24.80 -12.19 41.83
#